data_b95bb0bb73fc68a2a06203ce2a6875d0
#
_entry.id   b95bb0bb73fc68a2a06203ce2a6875d0
#
_cell.length_a   1.000
_cell.length_b   1.000
_cell.length_c   1.000
_cell.angle_alpha   90.00
_cell.angle_beta   90.00
_cell.angle_gamma   90.00
#
_symmetry.space_group_name_H-M   'P 1'
#
loop_
_entity.id
_entity.type
_entity.pdbx_description
1 polymer ?
#
loop_
_entity_poly.entity_id
_entity_poly.type
_entity_poly.pdbx_seq_one_letter_code
_entity_poly.pdbx_strand_id
1 'polypeptide(L)'
;MMKQCSKCKRILPANLDFFHKRSNRSTPFSSQCKECRSKYRKDYYANKDKSHDVEFDLTNKKGEIWKPVVGFEGSYEVSNLGRVKGLSRRVDTIHGRSWYTKERILSTHYLKEGYEIVTLSMNGDDRKYLVHRLVAEAFLGDAGKHMQVNHIDENRQNNKLENLEWVTPKVNVEYRYEGHDDLYIKKCIARLIEVGGLEAFEKLSEEVMGDRERNN
;
A
#
# COMPACT_ATOMS: atom_id res chain seq x y z
N MET A 1 39.74 -28.39 16.67
CA MET A 1 39.29 -27.09 17.20
C MET A 1 37.84 -27.25 17.67
N MET A 2 37.53 -26.80 18.88
CA MET A 2 36.15 -26.85 19.44
C MET A 2 35.50 -25.46 19.36
N LYS A 3 34.19 -25.43 19.22
CA LYS A 3 33.41 -24.18 19.12
C LYS A 3 32.13 -24.26 19.95
N GLN A 4 31.84 -23.24 20.72
CA GLN A 4 30.59 -23.14 21.45
C GLN A 4 29.45 -22.61 20.59
N CYS A 5 28.31 -23.29 20.61
CA CYS A 5 27.08 -22.80 19.97
C CYS A 5 26.49 -21.66 20.77
N SER A 6 26.24 -20.50 20.12
CA SER A 6 25.66 -19.34 20.78
C SER A 6 24.25 -19.55 21.32
N LYS A 7 23.48 -20.51 20.79
CA LYS A 7 22.08 -20.78 21.19
C LYS A 7 22.01 -21.82 22.32
N CYS A 8 22.52 -23.04 22.11
CA CYS A 8 22.42 -24.13 23.09
C CYS A 8 23.61 -24.24 24.04
N LYS A 9 24.63 -23.39 23.87
CA LYS A 9 25.88 -23.32 24.67
C LYS A 9 26.75 -24.60 24.66
N ARG A 10 26.35 -25.68 23.96
CA ARG A 10 27.16 -26.90 23.81
C ARG A 10 28.47 -26.55 23.09
N ILE A 11 29.55 -27.17 23.53
CA ILE A 11 30.87 -27.13 22.90
C ILE A 11 30.95 -28.30 21.94
N LEU A 12 31.10 -28.05 20.66
CA LEU A 12 31.05 -29.04 19.57
C LEU A 12 32.26 -28.87 18.65
N PRO A 13 32.69 -29.97 17.95
CA PRO A 13 33.73 -29.84 16.92
C PRO A 13 33.40 -28.74 15.91
N ALA A 14 34.37 -27.86 15.62
CA ALA A 14 34.24 -26.79 14.65
C ALA A 14 34.45 -27.30 13.21
N ASN A 15 33.50 -28.12 12.73
CA ASN A 15 33.53 -28.72 11.39
C ASN A 15 32.16 -28.63 10.71
N LEU A 16 32.09 -29.15 9.49
CA LEU A 16 30.87 -29.10 8.66
C LEU A 16 29.76 -30.05 9.15
N ASP A 17 30.05 -30.99 10.07
CA ASP A 17 29.02 -31.85 10.63
C ASP A 17 28.12 -31.10 11.60
N PHE A 18 28.70 -30.20 12.38
CA PHE A 18 27.99 -29.45 13.43
C PHE A 18 27.66 -28.01 13.07
N PHE A 19 28.40 -27.37 12.16
CA PHE A 19 28.21 -25.95 11.81
C PHE A 19 28.16 -25.73 10.29
N HIS A 20 27.47 -24.69 9.85
CA HIS A 20 27.50 -24.25 8.44
C HIS A 20 28.72 -23.39 8.15
N LYS A 21 29.34 -23.59 6.97
CA LYS A 21 30.44 -22.75 6.48
C LYS A 21 29.93 -21.33 6.17
N ARG A 22 30.75 -20.33 6.42
CA ARG A 22 30.55 -18.93 6.03
C ARG A 22 31.60 -18.52 5.03
N SER A 23 31.20 -17.97 3.89
CA SER A 23 32.11 -17.66 2.78
C SER A 23 32.89 -16.35 2.93
N ASN A 24 32.43 -15.38 3.75
CA ASN A 24 32.99 -14.02 3.75
C ASN A 24 33.18 -13.38 5.13
N ARG A 25 33.60 -14.15 6.16
CA ARG A 25 33.85 -13.60 7.50
C ARG A 25 35.09 -14.21 8.15
N SER A 26 35.69 -13.47 9.10
CA SER A 26 36.85 -13.88 9.89
C SER A 26 36.69 -15.20 10.65
N THR A 27 35.46 -15.68 10.85
CA THR A 27 35.17 -16.99 11.44
C THR A 27 34.56 -17.92 10.39
N PRO A 28 35.19 -19.08 10.09
CA PRO A 28 34.78 -19.96 8.99
C PRO A 28 33.43 -20.67 9.21
N PHE A 29 32.93 -20.69 10.44
CA PHE A 29 31.70 -21.40 10.80
C PHE A 29 30.65 -20.47 11.43
N SER A 30 29.35 -20.82 11.26
CA SER A 30 28.20 -20.13 11.85
C SER A 30 28.30 -20.09 13.39
N SER A 31 27.70 -19.08 14.01
CA SER A 31 27.65 -18.96 15.49
C SER A 31 26.73 -20.01 16.14
N GLN A 32 25.75 -20.52 15.40
CA GLN A 32 24.80 -21.54 15.87
C GLN A 32 25.08 -22.87 15.19
N CYS A 33 24.93 -23.99 15.95
CA CYS A 33 25.03 -25.31 15.38
C CYS A 33 23.86 -25.63 14.44
N LYS A 34 24.05 -26.61 13.57
CA LYS A 34 23.05 -27.03 12.57
C LYS A 34 21.73 -27.46 13.22
N GLU A 35 21.77 -28.14 14.33
CA GLU A 35 20.59 -28.58 15.06
C GLU A 35 19.74 -27.40 15.57
N CYS A 36 20.38 -26.43 16.24
CA CYS A 36 19.69 -25.21 16.70
C CYS A 36 19.12 -24.41 15.55
N ARG A 37 19.83 -24.33 14.43
CA ARG A 37 19.35 -23.62 13.23
C ARG A 37 18.19 -24.34 12.55
N SER A 38 18.23 -25.67 12.50
CA SER A 38 17.15 -26.49 11.97
C SER A 38 15.89 -26.37 12.83
N LYS A 39 16.03 -26.42 14.16
CA LYS A 39 14.92 -26.23 15.10
C LYS A 39 14.31 -24.83 14.92
N TYR A 40 15.13 -23.78 14.89
CA TYR A 40 14.66 -22.42 14.66
C TYR A 40 13.88 -22.29 13.34
N ARG A 41 14.38 -22.92 12.25
CA ARG A 41 13.64 -22.91 10.97
C ARG A 41 12.31 -23.62 11.06
N LYS A 42 12.25 -24.78 11.68
CA LYS A 42 10.98 -25.51 11.89
C LYS A 42 9.98 -24.69 12.69
N ASP A 43 10.43 -24.10 13.81
CA ASP A 43 9.58 -23.26 14.67
C ASP A 43 9.13 -21.99 13.93
N TYR A 44 10.02 -21.38 13.16
CA TYR A 44 9.70 -20.20 12.34
C TYR A 44 8.64 -20.51 11.29
N TYR A 45 8.78 -21.59 10.53
CA TYR A 45 7.79 -21.95 9.51
C TYR A 45 6.48 -22.43 10.12
N ALA A 46 6.52 -23.20 11.21
CA ALA A 46 5.32 -23.63 11.93
C ALA A 46 4.51 -22.45 12.52
N ASN A 47 5.20 -21.36 12.93
CA ASN A 47 4.53 -20.15 13.41
C ASN A 47 4.18 -19.17 12.28
N LYS A 48 4.92 -19.21 11.16
CA LYS A 48 4.63 -18.37 9.98
C LYS A 48 3.29 -18.74 9.37
N ASP A 49 2.96 -20.02 9.30
CA ASP A 49 1.65 -20.46 8.78
C ASP A 49 0.49 -20.00 9.68
N LYS A 50 0.73 -19.92 11.00
CA LYS A 50 -0.27 -19.41 11.96
C LYS A 50 -0.44 -17.88 11.91
N SER A 51 0.60 -17.15 11.50
CA SER A 51 0.52 -15.67 11.35
C SER A 51 -0.07 -15.23 10.01
N HIS A 52 -0.31 -16.17 9.08
CA HIS A 52 -0.90 -15.92 7.77
C HIS A 52 -2.40 -16.20 7.69
N ASP A 53 -3.01 -16.75 8.75
CA ASP A 53 -4.46 -16.79 8.91
C ASP A 53 -5.02 -15.46 9.46
N VAL A 54 -4.37 -14.34 9.17
CA VAL A 54 -5.05 -13.06 9.23
C VAL A 54 -6.12 -13.14 8.14
N GLU A 55 -7.35 -13.38 8.54
CA GLU A 55 -8.53 -13.28 7.69
C GLU A 55 -8.53 -11.86 7.15
N PHE A 56 -7.99 -11.70 5.94
CA PHE A 56 -8.00 -10.41 5.26
C PHE A 56 -9.46 -10.10 5.00
N ASP A 57 -9.95 -9.05 5.66
CA ASP A 57 -11.30 -8.55 5.45
C ASP A 57 -11.49 -8.16 3.99
N LEU A 58 -11.91 -9.16 3.18
CA LEU A 58 -12.25 -8.99 1.77
C LEU A 58 -13.64 -8.40 1.61
N THR A 59 -14.38 -8.17 2.70
CA THR A 59 -15.72 -7.60 2.62
C THR A 59 -15.64 -6.20 2.04
N ASN A 60 -16.52 -5.94 1.08
CA ASN A 60 -16.66 -4.61 0.52
C ASN A 60 -17.25 -3.68 1.58
N LYS A 61 -16.62 -2.54 1.76
CA LYS A 61 -17.17 -1.47 2.59
C LYS A 61 -18.37 -0.85 1.89
N LYS A 62 -19.26 -0.22 2.65
CA LYS A 62 -20.41 0.47 2.07
C LYS A 62 -19.97 1.49 1.01
N GLY A 63 -20.50 1.38 -0.20
CA GLY A 63 -20.16 2.27 -1.33
C GLY A 63 -18.78 2.01 -1.95
N GLU A 64 -18.11 0.91 -1.61
CA GLU A 64 -16.81 0.58 -2.18
C GLU A 64 -16.93 0.00 -3.59
N ILE A 65 -16.17 0.59 -4.50
CA ILE A 65 -16.08 0.20 -5.90
C ILE A 65 -14.62 -0.15 -6.20
N TRP A 66 -14.40 -1.27 -6.88
CA TRP A 66 -13.08 -1.72 -7.28
C TRP A 66 -12.86 -1.53 -8.77
N LYS A 67 -11.67 -1.07 -9.15
CA LYS A 67 -11.21 -1.00 -10.53
C LYS A 67 -9.82 -1.63 -10.69
N PRO A 68 -9.50 -2.23 -11.84
CA PRO A 68 -8.16 -2.72 -12.13
C PRO A 68 -7.11 -1.61 -11.94
N VAL A 69 -5.97 -1.97 -11.38
CA VAL A 69 -4.80 -1.09 -11.35
C VAL A 69 -4.24 -1.00 -12.76
N VAL A 70 -4.09 0.22 -13.29
CA VAL A 70 -3.57 0.46 -14.64
C VAL A 70 -2.17 -0.15 -14.81
N GLY A 71 -2.00 -0.95 -15.85
CA GLY A 71 -0.78 -1.71 -16.12
C GLY A 71 -0.59 -2.97 -15.27
N PHE A 72 -1.59 -3.34 -14.46
CA PHE A 72 -1.60 -4.55 -13.62
C PHE A 72 -2.96 -5.29 -13.68
N GLU A 73 -3.66 -5.16 -14.79
CA GLU A 73 -4.97 -5.75 -15.02
C GLU A 73 -4.93 -7.27 -14.78
N GLY A 74 -5.94 -7.79 -14.11
CA GLY A 74 -6.04 -9.21 -13.73
C GLY A 74 -5.09 -9.63 -12.60
N SER A 75 -4.27 -8.71 -12.07
CA SER A 75 -3.35 -8.98 -10.98
C SER A 75 -3.69 -8.21 -9.71
N TYR A 76 -4.11 -6.95 -9.87
CA TYR A 76 -4.42 -6.06 -8.76
C TYR A 76 -5.61 -5.16 -9.09
N GLU A 77 -6.36 -4.83 -8.04
CA GLU A 77 -7.44 -3.84 -8.07
C GLU A 77 -7.23 -2.80 -6.99
N VAL A 78 -7.71 -1.59 -7.25
CA VAL A 78 -7.74 -0.49 -6.28
C VAL A 78 -9.17 -0.02 -6.08
N SER A 79 -9.53 0.32 -4.84
CA SER A 79 -10.86 0.81 -4.51
C SER A 79 -10.92 2.33 -4.47
N ASN A 80 -12.13 2.87 -4.67
CA ASN A 80 -12.42 4.30 -4.47
C ASN A 80 -12.20 4.76 -3.02
N LEU A 81 -11.98 3.84 -2.08
CA LEU A 81 -11.66 4.12 -0.67
C LEU A 81 -10.16 4.02 -0.35
N GLY A 82 -9.30 3.83 -1.35
CA GLY A 82 -7.85 3.75 -1.18
C GLY A 82 -7.33 2.38 -0.75
N ARG A 83 -8.15 1.32 -0.73
CA ARG A 83 -7.67 -0.04 -0.48
C ARG A 83 -7.11 -0.65 -1.78
N VAL A 84 -6.07 -1.46 -1.67
CA VAL A 84 -5.49 -2.20 -2.80
C VAL A 84 -5.61 -3.69 -2.55
N LYS A 85 -6.08 -4.42 -3.56
CA LYS A 85 -6.36 -5.85 -3.50
C LYS A 85 -5.51 -6.59 -4.52
N GLY A 86 -4.82 -7.65 -4.09
CA GLY A 86 -4.20 -8.62 -4.99
C GLY A 86 -5.18 -9.70 -5.35
N LEU A 87 -5.32 -10.00 -6.62
CA LEU A 87 -6.21 -11.04 -7.14
C LEU A 87 -5.56 -12.42 -7.06
N SER A 88 -6.39 -13.46 -7.01
CA SER A 88 -5.93 -14.83 -7.17
C SER A 88 -5.41 -15.04 -8.58
N ARG A 89 -4.13 -15.40 -8.69
CA ARG A 89 -3.51 -15.65 -10.00
C ARG A 89 -2.42 -16.72 -9.92
N ARG A 90 -2.14 -17.34 -11.05
CA ARG A 90 -0.96 -18.19 -11.19
C ARG A 90 0.28 -17.32 -11.32
N VAL A 91 1.31 -17.67 -10.58
CA VAL A 91 2.64 -17.05 -10.67
C VAL A 91 3.64 -18.12 -11.08
N ASP A 92 4.31 -17.89 -12.19
CA ASP A 92 5.36 -18.76 -12.69
C ASP A 92 6.73 -18.16 -12.35
N THR A 93 7.67 -19.01 -11.88
CA THR A 93 9.04 -18.58 -11.63
C THR A 93 9.94 -18.91 -12.81
N ILE A 94 11.05 -18.21 -12.91
CA ILE A 94 12.15 -18.50 -13.87
C ILE A 94 12.73 -19.91 -13.73
N HIS A 95 12.47 -20.57 -12.59
CA HIS A 95 12.91 -21.95 -12.33
C HIS A 95 11.84 -23.02 -12.61
N GLY A 96 10.78 -22.66 -13.36
CA GLY A 96 9.71 -23.57 -13.75
C GLY A 96 8.76 -24.02 -12.64
N ARG A 97 8.82 -23.37 -11.47
CA ARG A 97 7.85 -23.57 -10.39
C ARG A 97 6.70 -22.60 -10.57
N SER A 98 5.47 -23.08 -10.35
CA SER A 98 4.29 -22.22 -10.35
C SER A 98 3.48 -22.42 -9.08
N TRP A 99 2.82 -21.37 -8.62
CA TRP A 99 1.86 -21.42 -7.52
C TRP A 99 0.73 -20.44 -7.77
N TYR A 100 -0.38 -20.65 -7.05
CA TYR A 100 -1.48 -19.70 -7.06
C TYR A 100 -1.38 -18.74 -5.87
N THR A 101 -1.48 -17.46 -6.12
CA THR A 101 -1.70 -16.47 -5.05
C THR A 101 -3.16 -16.54 -4.61
N LYS A 102 -3.41 -16.26 -3.33
CA LYS A 102 -4.77 -16.07 -2.83
C LYS A 102 -5.15 -14.58 -2.97
N GLU A 103 -6.42 -14.32 -3.21
CA GLU A 103 -6.96 -12.95 -3.13
C GLU A 103 -6.78 -12.39 -1.73
N ARG A 104 -6.35 -11.14 -1.63
CA ARG A 104 -6.12 -10.46 -0.34
C ARG A 104 -6.05 -8.95 -0.49
N ILE A 105 -6.44 -8.23 0.55
CA ILE A 105 -6.09 -6.81 0.69
C ILE A 105 -4.59 -6.72 1.01
N LEU A 106 -3.90 -5.85 0.31
CA LEU A 106 -2.46 -5.65 0.50
C LEU A 106 -2.20 -4.74 1.69
N SER A 107 -1.16 -5.08 2.46
CA SER A 107 -0.65 -4.19 3.50
C SER A 107 0.04 -2.99 2.87
N THR A 108 -0.23 -1.82 3.39
CA THR A 108 0.38 -0.56 2.99
C THR A 108 1.37 -0.07 4.04
N HIS A 109 2.24 0.84 3.65
CA HIS A 109 3.23 1.48 4.52
C HIS A 109 3.24 2.98 4.27
N TYR A 110 3.74 3.76 5.23
CA TYR A 110 3.87 5.20 5.08
C TYR A 110 5.31 5.61 4.82
N LEU A 111 5.49 6.54 3.88
CA LEU A 111 6.74 7.25 3.70
C LEU A 111 6.93 8.29 4.83
N LYS A 112 8.15 8.80 5.00
CA LYS A 112 8.44 9.87 5.99
C LYS A 112 7.61 11.13 5.75
N GLU A 113 7.30 11.39 4.48
CA GLU A 113 6.47 12.50 4.02
C GLU A 113 4.97 12.29 4.28
N GLY A 114 4.56 11.15 4.83
CA GLY A 114 3.19 10.80 5.17
C GLY A 114 2.38 10.14 4.05
N TYR A 115 2.94 9.96 2.86
CA TYR A 115 2.25 9.26 1.78
C TYR A 115 2.17 7.76 2.00
N GLU A 116 1.02 7.19 1.68
CA GLU A 116 0.79 5.75 1.73
C GLU A 116 1.29 5.07 0.45
N ILE A 117 2.04 3.97 0.62
CA ILE A 117 2.60 3.17 -0.46
C ILE A 117 2.21 1.71 -0.34
N VAL A 118 2.12 1.04 -1.48
CA VAL A 118 1.91 -0.40 -1.61
C VAL A 118 3.00 -0.99 -2.51
N THR A 119 3.40 -2.23 -2.24
CA THR A 119 4.32 -2.96 -3.12
C THR A 119 3.52 -3.87 -4.04
N LEU A 120 3.66 -3.68 -5.34
CA LEU A 120 3.07 -4.53 -6.38
C LEU A 120 4.18 -5.32 -7.06
N SER A 121 3.92 -6.61 -7.30
CA SER A 121 4.83 -7.54 -7.96
C SER A 121 4.31 -7.95 -9.32
N MET A 122 5.14 -7.81 -10.35
CA MET A 122 4.86 -8.31 -11.68
C MET A 122 6.11 -8.97 -12.26
N ASN A 123 5.98 -10.20 -12.75
CA ASN A 123 7.09 -10.96 -13.37
C ASN A 123 8.36 -11.08 -12.50
N GLY A 124 8.19 -11.10 -11.16
CA GLY A 124 9.31 -11.18 -10.21
C GLY A 124 9.99 -9.86 -9.90
N ASP A 125 9.47 -8.75 -10.41
CA ASP A 125 9.93 -7.38 -10.10
C ASP A 125 8.94 -6.72 -9.11
N ASP A 126 9.45 -6.33 -7.95
CA ASP A 126 8.70 -5.70 -6.87
C ASP A 126 8.91 -4.20 -6.89
N ARG A 127 7.85 -3.42 -7.08
CA ARG A 127 7.91 -1.97 -7.08
C ARG A 127 6.93 -1.34 -6.12
N LYS A 128 7.32 -0.19 -5.58
CA LYS A 128 6.49 0.60 -4.67
C LYS A 128 5.69 1.63 -5.46
N TYR A 129 4.39 1.69 -5.16
CA TYR A 129 3.46 2.63 -5.77
C TYR A 129 2.76 3.45 -4.71
N LEU A 130 2.51 4.71 -5.00
CA LEU A 130 1.74 5.62 -4.16
C LEU A 130 0.25 5.29 -4.32
N VAL A 131 -0.44 5.01 -3.21
CA VAL A 131 -1.86 4.58 -3.24
C VAL A 131 -2.74 5.63 -3.89
N HIS A 132 -2.60 6.92 -3.54
CA HIS A 132 -3.37 8.00 -4.14
C HIS A 132 -3.23 8.07 -5.67
N ARG A 133 -2.04 7.76 -6.21
CA ARG A 133 -1.85 7.71 -7.68
C ARG A 133 -2.59 6.56 -8.31
N LEU A 134 -2.55 5.37 -7.71
CA LEU A 134 -3.31 4.22 -8.19
C LEU A 134 -4.81 4.50 -8.23
N VAL A 135 -5.34 5.16 -7.18
CA VAL A 135 -6.74 5.58 -7.15
C VAL A 135 -7.05 6.60 -8.25
N ALA A 136 -6.23 7.64 -8.35
CA ALA A 136 -6.45 8.69 -9.35
C ALA A 136 -6.36 8.13 -10.78
N GLU A 137 -5.36 7.33 -11.10
CA GLU A 137 -5.19 6.72 -12.43
C GLU A 137 -6.38 5.79 -12.79
N ALA A 138 -6.85 4.98 -11.84
CA ALA A 138 -7.94 4.04 -12.07
C ALA A 138 -9.31 4.72 -12.19
N PHE A 139 -9.57 5.80 -11.47
CA PHE A 139 -10.91 6.41 -11.37
C PHE A 139 -11.04 7.73 -12.10
N LEU A 140 -10.01 8.57 -12.11
CA LEU A 140 -10.01 9.87 -12.78
C LEU A 140 -9.35 9.81 -14.17
N GLY A 141 -8.73 8.67 -14.51
CA GLY A 141 -8.03 8.49 -15.78
C GLY A 141 -6.62 9.06 -15.79
N ASP A 142 -5.93 8.90 -16.94
CA ASP A 142 -4.58 9.43 -17.15
C ASP A 142 -4.65 10.94 -17.41
N ALA A 143 -4.03 11.72 -16.54
CA ALA A 143 -3.92 13.16 -16.68
C ALA A 143 -2.62 13.62 -17.39
N GLY A 144 -1.77 12.68 -17.81
CA GLY A 144 -0.51 12.98 -18.50
C GLY A 144 0.68 13.19 -17.56
N LYS A 145 1.88 13.25 -18.15
CA LYS A 145 3.18 13.14 -17.45
C LYS A 145 3.48 14.27 -16.44
N HIS A 146 2.83 15.43 -16.56
CA HIS A 146 3.16 16.60 -15.75
C HIS A 146 2.11 16.91 -14.67
N MET A 147 1.08 16.08 -14.54
CA MET A 147 0.05 16.27 -13.52
C MET A 147 0.45 15.62 -12.19
N GLN A 148 0.01 16.25 -11.12
CA GLN A 148 0.19 15.79 -9.75
C GLN A 148 -1.17 15.49 -9.13
N VAL A 149 -1.21 14.49 -8.25
CA VAL A 149 -2.41 14.24 -7.44
C VAL A 149 -2.33 15.12 -6.20
N ASN A 150 -3.37 15.93 -6.00
CA ASN A 150 -3.58 16.72 -4.80
C ASN A 150 -4.56 16.03 -3.86
N HIS A 151 -4.32 16.12 -2.54
CA HIS A 151 -5.29 15.76 -1.50
C HIS A 151 -6.05 17.02 -1.11
N ILE A 152 -7.35 17.05 -1.38
CA ILE A 152 -8.19 18.23 -1.20
C ILE A 152 -8.21 18.68 0.26
N ASP A 153 -8.20 17.73 1.21
CA ASP A 153 -8.17 17.98 2.66
C ASP A 153 -6.75 18.10 3.24
N GLU A 154 -5.72 18.15 2.39
CA GLU A 154 -4.29 18.15 2.75
C GLU A 154 -3.80 16.91 3.53
N ASN A 155 -4.68 15.98 3.84
CA ASN A 155 -4.33 14.77 4.54
C ASN A 155 -3.82 13.70 3.56
N ARG A 156 -2.51 13.52 3.49
CA ARG A 156 -1.83 12.55 2.61
C ARG A 156 -2.18 11.08 2.87
N GLN A 157 -2.88 10.81 3.97
CA GLN A 157 -3.35 9.48 4.32
C GLN A 157 -4.79 9.22 3.87
N ASN A 158 -5.54 10.27 3.50
CA ASN A 158 -6.89 10.15 3.00
C ASN A 158 -6.90 9.94 1.49
N ASN A 159 -6.70 8.70 1.07
CA ASN A 159 -6.60 8.29 -0.34
C ASN A 159 -7.96 7.94 -0.97
N LYS A 160 -9.07 8.43 -0.40
CA LYS A 160 -10.38 8.25 -1.00
C LYS A 160 -10.51 9.07 -2.27
N LEU A 161 -11.18 8.50 -3.28
CA LEU A 161 -11.41 9.14 -4.58
C LEU A 161 -11.99 10.56 -4.45
N GLU A 162 -12.98 10.74 -3.56
CA GLU A 162 -13.63 12.02 -3.31
C GLU A 162 -12.68 13.14 -2.85
N ASN A 163 -11.52 12.75 -2.28
CA ASN A 163 -10.49 13.63 -1.76
C ASN A 163 -9.32 13.85 -2.72
N LEU A 164 -9.35 13.26 -3.92
CA LEU A 164 -8.23 13.30 -4.86
C LEU A 164 -8.61 14.04 -6.14
N GLU A 165 -7.68 14.85 -6.62
CA GLU A 165 -7.81 15.55 -7.91
C GLU A 165 -6.48 15.62 -8.64
N TRP A 166 -6.54 15.70 -9.98
CA TRP A 166 -5.38 16.02 -10.79
C TRP A 166 -5.17 17.52 -10.87
N VAL A 167 -3.96 17.98 -10.55
CA VAL A 167 -3.59 19.39 -10.64
C VAL A 167 -2.26 19.57 -11.36
N THR A 168 -2.05 20.74 -11.94
CA THR A 168 -0.71 21.12 -12.43
C THR A 168 0.22 21.41 -11.24
N PRO A 169 1.56 21.29 -11.40
CA PRO A 169 2.51 21.66 -10.35
C PRO A 169 2.33 23.10 -9.86
N LYS A 170 2.01 24.02 -10.78
CA LYS A 170 1.74 25.43 -10.46
C LYS A 170 0.57 25.57 -9.50
N VAL A 171 -0.56 24.98 -9.85
CA VAL A 171 -1.77 24.99 -9.03
C VAL A 171 -1.52 24.31 -7.68
N ASN A 172 -0.78 23.21 -7.64
CA ASN A 172 -0.45 22.51 -6.39
C ASN A 172 0.43 23.37 -5.44
N VAL A 173 1.25 24.25 -5.99
CA VAL A 173 2.02 25.23 -5.21
C VAL A 173 1.12 26.37 -4.73
N GLU A 174 0.26 26.90 -5.59
CA GLU A 174 -0.69 27.97 -5.26
C GLU A 174 -1.61 27.57 -4.10
N TYR A 175 -2.08 26.30 -4.07
CA TYR A 175 -2.86 25.77 -2.94
C TYR A 175 -2.18 25.89 -1.57
N ARG A 176 -0.86 25.89 -1.52
CA ARG A 176 -0.10 26.02 -0.25
C ARG A 176 0.00 27.47 0.26
N TYR A 177 -0.19 28.45 -0.61
CA TYR A 177 0.06 29.86 -0.28
C TYR A 177 -1.21 30.71 -0.21
N GLU A 178 -2.28 30.30 -0.85
CA GLU A 178 -3.56 31.01 -0.82
C GLU A 178 -4.47 30.30 0.17
N GLY A 179 -4.89 31.00 1.23
CA GLY A 179 -5.79 30.47 2.25
C GLY A 179 -7.01 29.75 1.62
N HIS A 180 -7.23 28.53 2.05
CA HIS A 180 -7.99 27.47 1.37
C HIS A 180 -9.47 27.71 1.09
N ASP A 181 -10.12 28.67 1.74
CA ASP A 181 -11.58 28.71 1.83
C ASP A 181 -12.29 29.00 0.49
N ASP A 182 -11.76 29.91 -0.31
CA ASP A 182 -12.47 30.39 -1.51
C ASP A 182 -12.30 29.48 -2.74
N LEU A 183 -11.11 28.92 -2.93
CA LEU A 183 -10.81 28.07 -4.09
C LEU A 183 -11.36 26.64 -3.91
N TYR A 184 -11.36 26.14 -2.68
CA TYR A 184 -11.99 24.87 -2.31
C TYR A 184 -13.49 24.88 -2.57
N ILE A 185 -14.18 25.93 -2.10
CA ILE A 185 -15.61 26.14 -2.32
C ILE A 185 -15.93 26.20 -3.82
N LYS A 186 -15.19 26.98 -4.61
CA LYS A 186 -15.40 27.09 -6.07
C LYS A 186 -15.25 25.78 -6.80
N LYS A 187 -14.32 24.89 -6.39
CA LYS A 187 -14.09 23.58 -7.01
C LYS A 187 -15.10 22.53 -6.58
N CYS A 188 -15.50 22.53 -5.31
CA CYS A 188 -16.60 21.69 -4.86
C CYS A 188 -17.89 22.02 -5.62
N ILE A 189 -18.12 23.29 -5.85
CA ILE A 189 -19.23 23.81 -6.67
C ILE A 189 -19.14 23.31 -8.11
N ALA A 190 -17.98 23.46 -8.76
CA ALA A 190 -17.77 23.00 -10.14
C ALA A 190 -18.00 21.50 -10.29
N ARG A 191 -17.53 20.70 -9.34
CA ARG A 191 -17.66 19.23 -9.35
C ARG A 191 -19.10 18.77 -9.05
N LEU A 192 -19.82 19.49 -8.21
CA LEU A 192 -21.25 19.23 -7.95
C LEU A 192 -22.10 19.54 -9.19
N ILE A 193 -21.75 20.58 -9.95
CA ILE A 193 -22.40 20.91 -11.23
C ILE A 193 -22.16 19.81 -12.27
N GLU A 194 -20.96 19.24 -12.34
CA GLU A 194 -20.61 18.16 -13.28
C GLU A 194 -21.28 16.81 -12.94
N VAL A 195 -21.48 16.51 -11.64
CA VAL A 195 -21.92 15.18 -11.20
C VAL A 195 -23.43 15.10 -10.87
N GLY A 196 -24.06 16.19 -10.49
CA GLY A 196 -25.40 16.13 -9.91
C GLY A 196 -26.42 17.19 -10.32
N GLY A 197 -26.03 18.16 -11.11
CA GLY A 197 -26.93 19.25 -11.50
C GLY A 197 -27.23 20.28 -10.39
N LEU A 198 -28.00 21.29 -10.76
CA LEU A 198 -28.28 22.48 -9.93
C LEU A 198 -28.98 22.14 -8.59
N GLU A 199 -29.85 21.14 -8.58
CA GLU A 199 -30.61 20.74 -7.38
C GLU A 199 -29.75 20.23 -6.22
N ALA A 200 -28.64 19.51 -6.51
CA ALA A 200 -27.71 19.04 -5.48
C ALA A 200 -26.91 20.21 -4.88
N PHE A 201 -26.66 21.24 -5.68
CA PHE A 201 -25.96 22.45 -5.24
C PHE A 201 -26.83 23.33 -4.33
N GLU A 202 -28.09 23.54 -4.67
CA GLU A 202 -29.03 24.33 -3.85
C GLU A 202 -29.18 23.73 -2.46
N LYS A 203 -29.32 22.40 -2.36
CA LYS A 203 -29.47 21.69 -1.10
C LYS A 203 -28.23 21.78 -0.19
N LEU A 204 -27.02 21.73 -0.78
CA LEU A 204 -25.77 21.87 -0.02
C LEU A 204 -25.49 23.31 0.39
N SER A 205 -25.85 24.28 -0.47
CA SER A 205 -25.69 25.69 -0.14
C SER A 205 -26.58 26.13 1.02
N GLU A 206 -27.79 25.60 1.13
CA GLU A 206 -28.69 25.81 2.26
C GLU A 206 -28.14 25.18 3.57
N GLU A 207 -27.54 23.98 3.52
CA GLU A 207 -26.92 23.35 4.69
C GLU A 207 -25.71 24.16 5.20
N VAL A 208 -24.81 24.58 4.31
CA VAL A 208 -23.58 25.31 4.66
C VAL A 208 -23.88 26.73 5.16
N MET A 209 -24.88 27.40 4.58
CA MET A 209 -25.29 28.74 5.03
C MET A 209 -26.03 28.69 6.35
N GLY A 210 -26.85 27.66 6.58
CA GLY A 210 -27.58 27.47 7.85
C GLY A 210 -26.67 27.15 9.04
N ASP A 211 -25.48 26.59 8.83
CA ASP A 211 -24.50 26.35 9.89
C ASP A 211 -23.67 27.59 10.25
N ARG A 212 -23.50 28.56 9.34
CA ARG A 212 -22.84 29.83 9.64
C ARG A 212 -23.71 30.76 10.50
N GLU A 213 -25.03 30.72 10.35
CA GLU A 213 -25.93 31.53 11.17
C GLU A 213 -26.12 30.96 12.59
N ARG A 214 -25.81 29.68 12.82
CA ARG A 214 -25.88 29.03 14.15
C ARG A 214 -24.62 29.20 15.00
N ASN A 215 -23.50 29.63 14.39
CA ASN A 215 -22.21 29.78 15.08
C ASN A 215 -21.74 31.26 15.23
N ASN A 216 -22.61 32.24 14.96
CA ASN A 216 -22.48 33.65 15.32
C ASN A 216 -23.54 34.01 16.38
#